data_c5ee9c72c8f553862c85a82fb9d8df5a
#
_entry.id   c5ee9c72c8f553862c85a82fb9d8df5a
#
_cell.length_a   1.000
_cell.length_b   1.000
_cell.length_c   1.000
_cell.angle_alpha   90.00
_cell.angle_beta   90.00
_cell.angle_gamma   90.00
#
_symmetry.space_group_name_H-M   'P 1'
#
loop_
_entity.id
_entity.type
_entity.pdbx_description
1 polymer ?
#
loop_
_entity_poly.entity_id
_entity_poly.type
_entity_poly.pdbx_seq_one_letter_code
_entity_poly.pdbx_strand_id
1 'polypeptide(L)'
;MKATVKWPALAEAAKAVKSLVAKDATSPLSRVRLDASGRFSLTASNGGVQVEWQVEDCEIAEQGTLTVPGAAFAAFVDALPDGDIEIGGDAGKRVKLAARDVAFRLASGVAAEYPVMPGPKADGGTSLSVGADILCDMLRKTRFAVAPEGTRKAVEGVNVALKDGILGMTAMDGRRLAHVERECLGADLAAVASVTLTTKAVAILCGLLEGMEKRGAGTVRATFDDAAARFVGDCWCLTARIIADAYPDWHRVVPERTAHEADINRAAFLEAIGRAALAAGKDSGVQVTLADGCAAFTARNEFTSADIVIDGCKVADGAKGSFRVNPKLFQEALGSIGCDTFRLGFDDEAGKPLALRCDLPWVSVIMPYRVEG
;
A
#
# COMPACT_ATOMS: atom_id res chain seq x y z
N MET A 1 -5.37 -34.75 9.77
CA MET A 1 -4.62 -33.56 10.21
C MET A 1 -4.97 -33.26 11.65
N LYS A 2 -3.95 -33.12 12.51
CA LYS A 2 -4.15 -32.70 13.91
C LYS A 2 -2.98 -31.81 14.35
N ALA A 3 -3.28 -30.62 14.83
CA ALA A 3 -2.30 -29.63 15.30
C ALA A 3 -2.81 -28.90 16.54
N THR A 4 -1.89 -28.46 17.38
CA THR A 4 -2.14 -27.58 18.52
C THR A 4 -1.37 -26.28 18.29
N VAL A 5 -2.03 -25.14 18.36
CA VAL A 5 -1.46 -23.82 18.10
C VAL A 5 -1.84 -22.85 19.21
N LYS A 6 -0.99 -21.87 19.49
CA LYS A 6 -1.32 -20.79 20.43
C LYS A 6 -2.34 -19.82 19.81
N TRP A 7 -3.37 -19.44 20.59
CA TRP A 7 -4.42 -18.55 20.09
C TRP A 7 -3.89 -17.22 19.51
N PRO A 8 -2.95 -16.49 20.13
CA PRO A 8 -2.47 -15.23 19.56
C PRO A 8 -1.86 -15.38 18.18
N ALA A 9 -1.05 -16.42 17.95
CA ALA A 9 -0.44 -16.69 16.66
C ALA A 9 -1.47 -17.11 15.61
N LEU A 10 -2.46 -17.91 16.00
CA LEU A 10 -3.57 -18.28 15.10
C LEU A 10 -4.47 -17.10 14.75
N ALA A 11 -4.75 -16.22 15.73
CA ALA A 11 -5.57 -15.03 15.53
C ALA A 11 -4.89 -14.03 14.58
N GLU A 12 -3.59 -13.83 14.71
CA GLU A 12 -2.80 -13.00 13.80
C GLU A 12 -2.83 -13.54 12.37
N ALA A 13 -2.59 -14.85 12.21
CA ALA A 13 -2.65 -15.54 10.93
C ALA A 13 -4.05 -15.44 10.30
N ALA A 14 -5.11 -15.70 11.07
CA ALA A 14 -6.48 -15.60 10.58
C ALA A 14 -6.84 -14.18 10.14
N LYS A 15 -6.39 -13.16 10.88
CA LYS A 15 -6.57 -11.75 10.54
C LYS A 15 -5.87 -11.37 9.24
N ALA A 16 -4.63 -11.86 9.04
CA ALA A 16 -3.84 -11.59 7.84
C ALA A 16 -4.51 -12.13 6.58
N VAL A 17 -5.08 -13.35 6.64
CA VAL A 17 -5.70 -14.00 5.48
C VAL A 17 -7.18 -13.62 5.26
N LYS A 18 -7.87 -13.11 6.27
CA LYS A 18 -9.32 -12.79 6.24
C LYS A 18 -9.72 -11.86 5.09
N SER A 19 -8.88 -10.86 4.80
CA SER A 19 -9.15 -9.85 3.76
C SER A 19 -9.13 -10.40 2.33
N LEU A 20 -8.54 -11.58 2.14
CA LEU A 20 -8.42 -12.27 0.85
C LEU A 20 -9.59 -13.22 0.57
N VAL A 21 -10.35 -13.58 1.59
CA VAL A 21 -11.45 -14.54 1.47
C VAL A 21 -12.58 -13.94 0.63
N ALA A 22 -12.94 -14.62 -0.46
CA ALA A 22 -14.05 -14.19 -1.32
C ALA A 22 -15.39 -14.25 -0.56
N LYS A 23 -16.27 -13.28 -0.85
CA LYS A 23 -17.61 -13.21 -0.25
C LYS A 23 -18.58 -14.26 -0.81
N ASP A 24 -18.36 -14.65 -2.07
CA ASP A 24 -19.16 -15.70 -2.72
C ASP A 24 -18.81 -17.08 -2.14
N ALA A 25 -19.72 -17.64 -1.37
CA ALA A 25 -19.54 -18.93 -0.70
C ALA A 25 -19.37 -20.13 -1.66
N THR A 26 -19.77 -19.99 -2.92
CA THR A 26 -19.64 -21.03 -3.94
C THR A 26 -18.22 -21.05 -4.55
N SER A 27 -17.50 -19.96 -4.45
CA SER A 27 -16.13 -19.84 -4.94
C SER A 27 -15.15 -20.65 -4.08
N PRO A 28 -14.24 -21.43 -4.65
CA PRO A 28 -13.13 -22.04 -3.90
C PRO A 28 -12.29 -21.02 -3.11
N LEU A 29 -12.23 -19.78 -3.57
CA LEU A 29 -11.52 -18.67 -2.92
C LEU A 29 -12.23 -18.11 -1.68
N SER A 30 -13.45 -18.58 -1.36
CA SER A 30 -14.12 -18.32 -0.08
C SER A 30 -13.55 -19.15 1.08
N ARG A 31 -12.63 -20.06 0.77
CA ARG A 31 -12.03 -20.98 1.74
C ARG A 31 -10.62 -20.53 2.11
N VAL A 32 -10.16 -20.98 3.26
CA VAL A 32 -8.76 -20.92 3.70
C VAL A 32 -8.21 -22.32 3.66
N ARG A 33 -7.04 -22.52 3.07
CA ARG A 33 -6.29 -23.76 3.13
C ARG A 33 -5.48 -23.80 4.41
N LEU A 34 -5.64 -24.88 5.15
CA LEU A 34 -4.82 -25.23 6.31
C LEU A 34 -3.84 -26.32 5.88
N ASP A 35 -2.58 -26.13 6.19
CA ASP A 35 -1.52 -27.06 5.85
C ASP A 35 -0.67 -27.40 7.08
N ALA A 36 -0.58 -28.65 7.42
CA ALA A 36 0.22 -29.19 8.52
C ALA A 36 1.22 -30.24 8.01
N SER A 37 1.74 -30.12 6.78
CA SER A 37 2.67 -31.10 6.22
C SER A 37 4.10 -30.95 6.71
N GLY A 38 4.45 -29.82 7.28
CA GLY A 38 5.78 -29.55 7.87
C GLY A 38 5.70 -28.45 8.92
N ARG A 39 5.22 -27.28 8.55
CA ARG A 39 4.85 -26.20 9.46
C ARG A 39 3.36 -25.93 9.29
N PHE A 40 2.71 -25.52 10.36
CA PHE A 40 1.30 -25.17 10.25
C PHE A 40 1.16 -23.83 9.57
N SER A 41 0.43 -23.80 8.44
CA SER A 41 0.22 -22.57 7.69
C SER A 41 -1.24 -22.40 7.25
N LEU A 42 -1.60 -21.14 7.06
CA LEU A 42 -2.88 -20.67 6.53
C LEU A 42 -2.64 -20.02 5.17
N THR A 43 -3.36 -20.44 4.14
CA THR A 43 -3.29 -19.82 2.81
C THR A 43 -4.65 -19.31 2.41
N ALA A 44 -4.72 -18.04 1.98
CA ALA A 44 -5.89 -17.48 1.32
C ALA A 44 -5.51 -16.71 0.07
N SER A 45 -6.43 -16.65 -0.89
CA SER A 45 -6.25 -15.98 -2.18
C SER A 45 -7.56 -15.35 -2.64
N ASN A 46 -7.44 -14.24 -3.37
CA ASN A 46 -8.56 -13.62 -4.10
C ASN A 46 -8.42 -13.75 -5.63
N GLY A 47 -7.50 -14.61 -6.10
CA GLY A 47 -7.20 -14.82 -7.51
C GLY A 47 -6.18 -13.84 -8.10
N GLY A 48 -5.96 -12.68 -7.47
CA GLY A 48 -4.93 -11.70 -7.85
C GLY A 48 -3.80 -11.59 -6.85
N VAL A 49 -4.10 -11.90 -5.58
CA VAL A 49 -3.14 -11.90 -4.46
C VAL A 49 -3.36 -13.16 -3.63
N GLN A 50 -2.29 -13.78 -3.18
CA GLN A 50 -2.29 -14.89 -2.23
C GLN A 50 -1.37 -14.54 -1.08
N VAL A 51 -1.82 -14.83 0.14
CA VAL A 51 -0.99 -14.82 1.34
C VAL A 51 -0.96 -16.21 1.94
N GLU A 52 0.24 -16.69 2.21
CA GLU A 52 0.53 -17.82 3.05
C GLU A 52 1.15 -17.32 4.35
N TRP A 53 0.55 -17.69 5.47
CA TRP A 53 1.02 -17.31 6.80
C TRP A 53 1.42 -18.55 7.57
N GLN A 54 2.67 -18.62 8.00
CA GLN A 54 3.18 -19.67 8.86
C GLN A 54 2.88 -19.32 10.31
N VAL A 55 2.21 -20.22 11.03
CA VAL A 55 1.89 -20.07 12.43
C VAL A 55 3.07 -20.59 13.24
N GLU A 56 3.67 -19.71 14.02
CA GLU A 56 4.71 -20.07 14.98
C GLU A 56 4.08 -20.74 16.22
N ASP A 57 4.90 -21.35 17.05
CA ASP A 57 4.46 -22.02 18.29
C ASP A 57 3.33 -23.03 18.06
N CYS A 58 3.53 -23.95 17.12
CA CYS A 58 2.59 -25.03 16.84
C CYS A 58 3.21 -26.40 17.01
N GLU A 59 2.42 -27.35 17.49
CA GLU A 59 2.73 -28.78 17.55
C GLU A 59 1.84 -29.54 16.56
N ILE A 60 2.45 -30.28 15.63
CA ILE A 60 1.75 -31.09 14.64
C ILE A 60 1.79 -32.54 15.06
N ALA A 61 0.66 -33.06 15.54
CA ALA A 61 0.50 -34.45 15.93
C ALA A 61 0.21 -35.36 14.70
N GLU A 62 -0.55 -34.85 13.72
CA GLU A 62 -0.86 -35.59 12.48
C GLU A 62 -0.77 -34.64 11.28
N GLN A 63 0.06 -35.00 10.31
CA GLN A 63 0.18 -34.23 9.07
C GLN A 63 -1.10 -34.30 8.23
N GLY A 64 -1.25 -33.31 7.37
CA GLY A 64 -2.33 -33.26 6.40
C GLY A 64 -2.69 -31.86 5.95
N THR A 65 -3.49 -31.80 4.90
CA THR A 65 -3.97 -30.55 4.31
C THR A 65 -5.46 -30.62 4.08
N LEU A 66 -6.15 -29.51 4.30
CA LEU A 66 -7.58 -29.38 4.06
C LEU A 66 -7.96 -27.91 3.85
N THR A 67 -9.21 -27.66 3.48
CA THR A 67 -9.74 -26.30 3.39
C THR A 67 -10.95 -26.14 4.28
N VAL A 68 -11.17 -24.92 4.79
CA VAL A 68 -12.32 -24.55 5.62
C VAL A 68 -12.97 -23.27 5.11
N PRO A 69 -14.27 -23.01 5.35
CA PRO A 69 -14.91 -21.73 5.03
C PRO A 69 -14.21 -20.59 5.76
N GLY A 70 -13.58 -19.68 5.01
CA GLY A 70 -12.65 -18.70 5.55
C GLY A 70 -13.31 -17.68 6.47
N ALA A 71 -14.50 -17.17 6.13
CA ALA A 71 -15.23 -16.22 6.96
C ALA A 71 -15.62 -16.81 8.30
N ALA A 72 -16.15 -18.05 8.30
CA ALA A 72 -16.51 -18.75 9.52
C ALA A 72 -15.29 -19.14 10.36
N PHE A 73 -14.21 -19.57 9.71
CA PHE A 73 -12.94 -19.87 10.38
C PHE A 73 -12.42 -18.64 11.14
N ALA A 74 -12.32 -17.49 10.49
CA ALA A 74 -11.86 -16.26 11.12
C ALA A 74 -12.77 -15.83 12.29
N ALA A 75 -14.10 -15.91 12.11
CA ALA A 75 -15.06 -15.58 13.18
C ALA A 75 -14.93 -16.53 14.39
N PHE A 76 -14.68 -17.82 14.15
CA PHE A 76 -14.52 -18.77 15.23
C PHE A 76 -13.19 -18.60 15.95
N VAL A 77 -12.10 -18.32 15.23
CA VAL A 77 -10.80 -17.99 15.85
C VAL A 77 -10.92 -16.76 16.74
N ASP A 78 -11.60 -15.71 16.27
CA ASP A 78 -11.85 -14.48 17.05
C ASP A 78 -12.68 -14.74 18.33
N ALA A 79 -13.54 -15.78 18.34
CA ALA A 79 -14.42 -16.15 19.46
C ALA A 79 -13.81 -17.18 20.43
N LEU A 80 -12.66 -17.78 20.10
CA LEU A 80 -11.97 -18.72 20.98
C LEU A 80 -11.28 -17.98 22.13
N PRO A 81 -11.23 -18.58 23.33
CA PRO A 81 -10.45 -18.05 24.46
C PRO A 81 -8.94 -18.17 24.19
N ASP A 82 -8.17 -17.31 24.86
CA ASP A 82 -6.69 -17.41 24.86
C ASP A 82 -6.23 -18.75 25.44
N GLY A 83 -5.17 -19.30 24.83
CA GLY A 83 -4.55 -20.56 25.21
C GLY A 83 -4.25 -21.46 24.01
N ASP A 84 -4.18 -22.75 24.27
CA ASP A 84 -3.93 -23.77 23.26
C ASP A 84 -5.21 -24.08 22.49
N ILE A 85 -5.12 -24.02 21.17
CA ILE A 85 -6.20 -24.33 20.24
C ILE A 85 -5.89 -25.65 19.55
N GLU A 86 -6.73 -26.66 19.77
CA GLU A 86 -6.67 -27.91 19.03
C GLU A 86 -7.43 -27.76 17.72
N ILE A 87 -6.75 -28.07 16.59
CA ILE A 87 -7.32 -28.08 15.24
C ILE A 87 -7.19 -29.51 14.73
N GLY A 88 -8.30 -30.18 14.47
CA GLY A 88 -8.26 -31.55 14.00
C GLY A 88 -9.43 -31.91 13.08
N GLY A 89 -9.16 -32.72 12.05
CA GLY A 89 -10.18 -33.22 11.14
C GLY A 89 -9.62 -33.79 9.83
N ASP A 90 -10.52 -34.36 9.03
CA ASP A 90 -10.21 -34.98 7.74
C ASP A 90 -10.84 -34.17 6.61
N ALA A 91 -10.20 -34.17 5.45
CA ALA A 91 -10.75 -33.57 4.24
C ALA A 91 -12.10 -34.24 3.85
N GLY A 92 -13.07 -33.42 3.46
CA GLY A 92 -14.42 -33.86 3.11
C GLY A 92 -15.35 -34.18 4.30
N LYS A 93 -14.88 -34.03 5.54
CA LYS A 93 -15.67 -34.22 6.76
C LYS A 93 -15.86 -32.89 7.50
N ARG A 94 -15.59 -32.90 8.81
CA ARG A 94 -15.62 -31.70 9.65
C ARG A 94 -14.29 -31.51 10.36
N VAL A 95 -13.84 -30.26 10.42
CA VAL A 95 -12.72 -29.82 11.24
C VAL A 95 -13.26 -29.28 12.55
N LYS A 96 -12.68 -29.71 13.66
CA LYS A 96 -12.92 -29.20 15.01
C LYS A 96 -11.84 -28.17 15.35
N LEU A 97 -12.26 -27.01 15.84
CA LEU A 97 -11.44 -26.04 16.54
C LEU A 97 -11.87 -26.07 18.00
N ALA A 98 -10.98 -26.35 18.92
CA ALA A 98 -11.36 -26.47 20.33
C ALA A 98 -10.31 -25.80 21.23
N ALA A 99 -10.82 -25.11 22.26
CA ALA A 99 -10.03 -24.56 23.34
C ALA A 99 -10.84 -24.67 24.64
N ARG A 100 -10.25 -25.27 25.68
CA ARG A 100 -10.93 -25.51 26.98
C ARG A 100 -12.29 -26.17 26.78
N ASP A 101 -13.38 -25.47 27.15
CA ASP A 101 -14.79 -25.89 27.08
C ASP A 101 -15.51 -25.45 25.79
N VAL A 102 -14.82 -24.71 24.89
CA VAL A 102 -15.39 -24.21 23.63
C VAL A 102 -14.92 -25.08 22.47
N ALA A 103 -15.84 -25.51 21.61
CA ALA A 103 -15.52 -26.22 20.40
C ALA A 103 -16.42 -25.85 19.23
N PHE A 104 -15.80 -25.41 18.14
CA PHE A 104 -16.47 -25.15 16.86
C PHE A 104 -16.21 -26.29 15.86
N ARG A 105 -17.12 -26.45 14.91
CA ARG A 105 -16.97 -27.42 13.82
C ARG A 105 -17.27 -26.78 12.47
N LEU A 106 -16.35 -26.93 11.53
CA LEU A 106 -16.44 -26.38 10.17
C LEU A 106 -16.49 -27.52 9.15
N ALA A 107 -17.22 -27.31 8.07
CA ALA A 107 -17.16 -28.23 6.93
C ALA A 107 -15.79 -28.13 6.25
N SER A 108 -15.08 -29.24 6.14
CA SER A 108 -13.81 -29.27 5.42
C SER A 108 -14.00 -29.60 3.94
N GLY A 109 -13.04 -29.20 3.12
CA GLY A 109 -12.92 -29.56 1.72
C GLY A 109 -11.54 -30.12 1.42
N VAL A 110 -11.38 -30.61 0.19
CA VAL A 110 -10.14 -31.19 -0.31
C VAL A 110 -9.17 -30.06 -0.68
N ALA A 111 -7.96 -30.09 -0.14
CA ALA A 111 -6.96 -29.03 -0.37
C ALA A 111 -6.46 -28.97 -1.83
N ALA A 112 -6.49 -30.08 -2.56
CA ALA A 112 -6.09 -30.12 -3.96
C ALA A 112 -7.02 -29.30 -4.89
N GLU A 113 -8.26 -29.03 -4.45
CA GLU A 113 -9.20 -28.21 -5.20
C GLU A 113 -8.99 -26.70 -4.96
N TYR A 114 -8.13 -26.34 -4.01
CA TYR A 114 -7.83 -24.93 -3.72
C TYR A 114 -6.84 -24.36 -4.73
N PRO A 115 -7.18 -23.26 -5.44
CA PRO A 115 -6.30 -22.69 -6.44
C PRO A 115 -5.10 -21.98 -5.78
N VAL A 116 -3.92 -22.53 -5.96
CA VAL A 116 -2.66 -21.93 -5.50
C VAL A 116 -2.09 -21.06 -6.63
N MET A 117 -1.69 -19.84 -6.29
CA MET A 117 -1.06 -18.93 -7.25
C MET A 117 0.41 -19.33 -7.47
N PRO A 118 0.85 -19.46 -8.73
CA PRO A 118 2.27 -19.60 -9.03
C PRO A 118 3.01 -18.32 -8.63
N GLY A 119 4.18 -18.48 -8.01
CA GLY A 119 5.12 -17.39 -7.77
C GLY A 119 5.96 -17.07 -9.01
N PRO A 120 6.85 -16.08 -8.91
CA PRO A 120 7.85 -15.83 -9.93
C PRO A 120 8.67 -17.08 -10.24
N LYS A 121 9.13 -17.22 -11.49
CA LYS A 121 9.99 -18.33 -11.93
C LYS A 121 11.30 -18.33 -11.12
N ALA A 122 11.80 -19.52 -10.81
CA ALA A 122 13.04 -19.67 -10.08
C ALA A 122 14.25 -19.15 -10.88
N ASP A 123 14.21 -19.38 -12.20
CA ASP A 123 15.28 -18.98 -13.13
C ASP A 123 14.87 -17.72 -13.88
N GLY A 124 15.58 -16.60 -13.63
CA GLY A 124 15.40 -15.33 -14.36
C GLY A 124 14.60 -14.24 -13.66
N GLY A 125 14.16 -14.44 -12.44
CA GLY A 125 13.50 -13.39 -11.63
C GLY A 125 14.53 -12.48 -10.95
N THR A 126 14.24 -11.16 -10.92
CA THR A 126 15.02 -10.21 -10.13
C THR A 126 14.65 -10.32 -8.65
N SER A 127 15.66 -10.48 -7.79
CA SER A 127 15.48 -10.58 -6.32
C SER A 127 16.26 -9.49 -5.60
N LEU A 128 15.66 -8.96 -4.54
CA LEU A 128 16.30 -8.00 -3.64
C LEU A 128 15.82 -8.24 -2.21
N SER A 129 16.61 -7.76 -1.24
CA SER A 129 16.24 -7.72 0.17
C SER A 129 16.16 -6.27 0.63
N VAL A 130 15.08 -5.90 1.30
CA VAL A 130 14.80 -4.53 1.75
C VAL A 130 14.21 -4.55 3.16
N GLY A 131 14.54 -3.57 3.99
CA GLY A 131 13.93 -3.41 5.30
C GLY A 131 12.41 -3.26 5.20
N ALA A 132 11.66 -3.91 6.08
CA ALA A 132 10.20 -3.84 6.08
C ALA A 132 9.68 -2.41 6.30
N ASP A 133 10.36 -1.65 7.17
CA ASP A 133 10.12 -0.23 7.44
C ASP A 133 10.34 0.64 6.20
N ILE A 134 11.46 0.41 5.48
CA ILE A 134 11.77 1.12 4.23
C ILE A 134 10.71 0.85 3.17
N LEU A 135 10.36 -0.43 2.95
CA LEU A 135 9.37 -0.83 1.96
C LEU A 135 7.98 -0.25 2.29
N CYS A 136 7.59 -0.28 3.58
CA CYS A 136 6.34 0.29 4.06
C CYS A 136 6.28 1.81 3.87
N ASP A 137 7.37 2.53 4.21
CA ASP A 137 7.52 3.97 4.01
C ASP A 137 7.38 4.35 2.53
N MET A 138 8.07 3.64 1.63
CA MET A 138 8.01 3.89 0.19
C MET A 138 6.58 3.68 -0.36
N LEU A 139 5.89 2.62 0.04
CA LEU A 139 4.50 2.37 -0.35
C LEU A 139 3.55 3.44 0.20
N ARG A 140 3.70 3.87 1.45
CA ARG A 140 2.89 4.96 2.03
C ARG A 140 3.07 6.27 1.26
N LYS A 141 4.29 6.57 0.81
CA LYS A 141 4.65 7.80 0.06
C LYS A 141 4.18 7.81 -1.39
N THR A 142 3.67 6.71 -1.92
CA THR A 142 3.27 6.60 -3.33
C THR A 142 1.82 6.14 -3.53
N ARG A 143 1.32 5.20 -2.73
CA ARG A 143 0.01 4.55 -2.95
C ARG A 143 -1.18 5.50 -3.06
N PHE A 144 -1.10 6.70 -2.46
CA PHE A 144 -2.19 7.69 -2.52
C PHE A 144 -2.39 8.26 -3.94
N ALA A 145 -1.36 8.20 -4.78
CA ALA A 145 -1.40 8.74 -6.14
C ALA A 145 -1.83 7.71 -7.20
N VAL A 146 -2.19 6.49 -6.80
CA VAL A 146 -2.67 5.45 -7.73
C VAL A 146 -4.00 5.87 -8.36
N ALA A 147 -4.14 5.62 -9.66
CA ALA A 147 -5.37 5.87 -10.39
C ALA A 147 -6.52 4.96 -9.93
N PRO A 148 -7.78 5.45 -9.91
CA PRO A 148 -8.95 4.62 -9.64
C PRO A 148 -9.07 3.45 -10.63
N GLU A 149 -9.62 2.31 -10.16
CA GLU A 149 -9.94 1.17 -11.03
C GLU A 149 -10.88 1.59 -12.18
N GLY A 150 -10.64 1.08 -13.38
CA GLY A 150 -11.43 1.35 -14.57
C GLY A 150 -11.00 2.59 -15.36
N THR A 151 -9.90 3.25 -15.00
CA THR A 151 -9.34 4.39 -15.77
C THR A 151 -8.39 3.91 -16.88
N ARG A 152 -7.16 3.58 -16.50
CA ARG A 152 -6.12 3.06 -17.40
C ARG A 152 -5.28 2.03 -16.62
N LYS A 153 -5.36 0.77 -17.01
CA LYS A 153 -4.72 -0.35 -16.27
C LYS A 153 -3.26 -0.10 -15.90
N ALA A 154 -2.47 0.42 -16.81
CA ALA A 154 -1.05 0.69 -16.58
C ALA A 154 -0.76 1.52 -15.31
N VAL A 155 -1.68 2.38 -14.86
CA VAL A 155 -1.53 3.27 -13.70
C VAL A 155 -2.46 2.92 -12.52
N GLU A 156 -3.17 1.79 -12.58
CA GLU A 156 -4.04 1.28 -11.50
C GLU A 156 -3.26 0.54 -10.41
N GLY A 157 -2.02 0.94 -10.20
CA GLY A 157 -1.12 0.33 -9.23
C GLY A 157 0.11 1.17 -8.95
N VAL A 158 0.96 0.66 -8.07
CA VAL A 158 2.27 1.23 -7.79
C VAL A 158 3.30 0.54 -8.66
N ASN A 159 4.01 1.28 -9.48
CA ASN A 159 5.17 0.79 -10.21
C ASN A 159 6.36 0.68 -9.25
N VAL A 160 7.00 -0.47 -9.25
CA VAL A 160 8.20 -0.80 -8.50
C VAL A 160 9.30 -1.06 -9.51
N ALA A 161 10.33 -0.24 -9.52
CA ALA A 161 11.45 -0.34 -10.44
C ALA A 161 12.76 -0.52 -9.67
N LEU A 162 13.59 -1.45 -10.12
CA LEU A 162 14.96 -1.62 -9.64
C LEU A 162 15.90 -1.35 -10.81
N LYS A 163 16.81 -0.40 -10.61
CA LYS A 163 17.82 -0.06 -11.61
C LYS A 163 19.06 0.49 -10.91
N ASP A 164 20.24 0.02 -11.31
CA ASP A 164 21.54 0.50 -10.79
C ASP A 164 21.62 0.47 -9.24
N GLY A 165 20.99 -0.54 -8.60
CA GLY A 165 20.93 -0.67 -7.14
C GLY A 165 19.94 0.27 -6.45
N ILE A 166 19.18 1.06 -7.20
CA ILE A 166 18.15 1.99 -6.68
C ILE A 166 16.78 1.36 -6.86
N LEU A 167 16.05 1.25 -5.76
CA LEU A 167 14.63 0.88 -5.74
C LEU A 167 13.79 2.15 -5.84
N GLY A 168 13.05 2.31 -6.92
CA GLY A 168 12.09 3.38 -7.13
C GLY A 168 10.66 2.88 -7.02
N MET A 169 9.79 3.68 -6.43
CA MET A 169 8.33 3.45 -6.46
C MET A 169 7.63 4.67 -7.00
N THR A 170 6.71 4.44 -7.94
CA THR A 170 5.96 5.52 -8.60
C THR A 170 4.48 5.18 -8.67
N ALA A 171 3.63 6.17 -8.43
CA ALA A 171 2.21 6.11 -8.71
C ALA A 171 1.72 7.42 -9.32
N MET A 172 0.72 7.36 -10.21
CA MET A 172 0.10 8.54 -10.83
C MET A 172 -1.32 8.25 -11.29
N ASP A 173 -2.15 9.31 -11.36
CA ASP A 173 -3.56 9.22 -11.78
C ASP A 173 -3.94 10.22 -12.88
N GLY A 174 -2.96 10.92 -13.48
CA GLY A 174 -3.15 11.96 -14.48
C GLY A 174 -3.44 13.36 -13.92
N ARG A 175 -3.67 13.49 -12.61
CA ARG A 175 -3.79 14.76 -11.89
C ARG A 175 -2.68 14.98 -10.88
N ARG A 176 -2.03 13.90 -10.48
CA ARG A 176 -0.90 13.89 -9.55
C ARG A 176 0.03 12.73 -9.85
N LEU A 177 1.24 12.84 -9.31
CA LEU A 177 2.26 11.81 -9.32
C LEU A 177 2.95 11.81 -7.95
N ALA A 178 3.36 10.66 -7.49
CA ALA A 178 4.29 10.52 -6.37
C ALA A 178 5.39 9.52 -6.74
N HIS A 179 6.62 9.88 -6.42
CA HIS A 179 7.80 9.05 -6.65
C HIS A 179 8.73 9.12 -5.45
N VAL A 180 9.32 8.00 -5.10
CA VAL A 180 10.32 7.87 -4.03
C VAL A 180 11.38 6.87 -4.42
N GLU A 181 12.62 7.14 -4.04
CA GLU A 181 13.78 6.28 -4.29
C GLU A 181 14.50 5.92 -3.00
N ARG A 182 15.12 4.73 -2.99
CA ARG A 182 16.02 4.26 -1.92
C ARG A 182 17.13 3.41 -2.52
N GLU A 183 18.34 3.59 -2.02
CA GLU A 183 19.43 2.67 -2.30
C GLU A 183 19.16 1.31 -1.64
N CYS A 184 19.35 0.23 -2.40
CA CYS A 184 19.23 -1.14 -1.92
C CYS A 184 20.62 -1.75 -1.78
N LEU A 185 21.11 -1.83 -0.54
CA LEU A 185 22.36 -2.49 -0.24
C LEU A 185 22.27 -3.99 -0.54
N GLY A 186 23.21 -4.51 -1.34
CA GLY A 186 23.25 -5.93 -1.72
C GLY A 186 22.31 -6.35 -2.85
N ALA A 187 21.65 -5.40 -3.53
CA ALA A 187 21.03 -5.67 -4.82
C ALA A 187 22.10 -5.91 -5.90
N ASP A 188 21.80 -6.81 -6.85
CA ASP A 188 22.60 -6.91 -8.05
C ASP A 188 22.48 -5.60 -8.85
N LEU A 189 23.57 -4.87 -8.97
CA LEU A 189 23.64 -3.60 -9.69
C LEU A 189 23.28 -3.74 -11.18
N ALA A 190 23.47 -4.92 -11.75
CA ALA A 190 23.10 -5.21 -13.14
C ALA A 190 21.61 -5.59 -13.28
N ALA A 191 20.92 -5.86 -12.15
CA ALA A 191 19.51 -6.23 -12.17
C ALA A 191 18.64 -5.04 -12.55
N VAL A 192 17.80 -5.23 -13.56
CA VAL A 192 16.79 -4.26 -13.98
C VAL A 192 15.44 -4.94 -13.92
N ALA A 193 14.53 -4.37 -13.17
CA ALA A 193 13.14 -4.81 -13.10
C ALA A 193 12.21 -3.61 -13.06
N SER A 194 11.04 -3.75 -13.68
CA SER A 194 9.95 -2.78 -13.56
C SER A 194 8.65 -3.55 -13.58
N VAL A 195 7.95 -3.57 -12.45
CA VAL A 195 6.68 -4.27 -12.27
C VAL A 195 5.64 -3.34 -11.65
N THR A 196 4.38 -3.49 -12.03
CA THR A 196 3.30 -2.70 -11.43
C THR A 196 2.44 -3.59 -10.54
N LEU A 197 2.46 -3.30 -9.24
CA LEU A 197 1.65 -3.97 -8.23
C LEU A 197 0.24 -3.40 -8.23
N THR A 198 -0.78 -4.25 -8.24
CA THR A 198 -2.17 -3.79 -8.16
C THR A 198 -2.45 -3.09 -6.83
N THR A 199 -3.43 -2.18 -6.81
CA THR A 199 -3.88 -1.49 -5.58
C THR A 199 -4.20 -2.46 -4.44
N LYS A 200 -4.81 -3.62 -4.76
CA LYS A 200 -5.12 -4.67 -3.77
C LYS A 200 -3.86 -5.31 -3.21
N ALA A 201 -2.88 -5.62 -4.06
CA ALA A 201 -1.59 -6.17 -3.62
C ALA A 201 -0.86 -5.19 -2.69
N VAL A 202 -0.80 -3.92 -3.07
CA VAL A 202 -0.20 -2.86 -2.26
C VAL A 202 -0.89 -2.72 -0.90
N ALA A 203 -2.22 -2.71 -0.85
CA ALA A 203 -2.96 -2.58 0.41
C ALA A 203 -2.69 -3.74 1.38
N ILE A 204 -2.67 -4.98 0.86
CA ILE A 204 -2.38 -6.17 1.67
C ILE A 204 -0.92 -6.17 2.13
N LEU A 205 0.01 -5.88 1.23
CA LEU A 205 1.44 -5.79 1.55
C LEU A 205 1.70 -4.75 2.63
N CYS A 206 1.11 -3.55 2.54
CA CYS A 206 1.21 -2.53 3.59
C CYS A 206 0.74 -3.07 4.95
N GLY A 207 -0.39 -3.77 5.00
CA GLY A 207 -0.88 -4.34 6.26
C GLY A 207 0.06 -5.39 6.87
N LEU A 208 0.71 -6.22 6.04
CA LEU A 208 1.72 -7.19 6.48
C LEU A 208 2.98 -6.51 7.00
N LEU A 209 3.46 -5.48 6.30
CA LEU A 209 4.64 -4.69 6.68
C LEU A 209 4.40 -3.92 7.99
N GLU A 210 3.22 -3.31 8.16
CA GLU A 210 2.84 -2.63 9.40
C GLU A 210 2.80 -3.60 10.61
N GLY A 211 2.45 -4.87 10.37
CA GLY A 211 2.56 -5.94 11.35
C GLY A 211 4.01 -6.22 11.73
N MET A 212 4.93 -6.26 10.77
CA MET A 212 6.38 -6.43 11.02
C MET A 212 6.97 -5.23 11.76
N GLU A 213 6.64 -4.00 11.38
CA GLU A 213 7.09 -2.79 12.10
C GLU A 213 6.74 -2.85 13.59
N LYS A 214 5.52 -3.28 13.94
CA LYS A 214 5.07 -3.42 15.34
C LYS A 214 5.84 -4.50 16.12
N ARG A 215 6.39 -5.49 15.44
CA ARG A 215 7.23 -6.56 16.02
C ARG A 215 8.72 -6.22 16.05
N GLY A 216 9.13 -5.03 15.63
CA GLY A 216 10.52 -4.58 15.67
C GLY A 216 11.21 -4.59 14.31
N ALA A 217 10.43 -4.64 13.24
CA ALA A 217 10.86 -4.69 11.84
C ALA A 217 11.73 -5.92 11.49
N GLY A 218 11.99 -6.11 10.24
CA GLY A 218 12.77 -7.23 9.69
C GLY A 218 13.10 -6.94 8.24
N THR A 219 13.66 -7.92 7.56
CA THR A 219 13.98 -7.84 6.14
C THR A 219 12.93 -8.60 5.32
N VAL A 220 12.47 -8.01 4.24
CA VAL A 220 11.59 -8.62 3.25
C VAL A 220 12.40 -8.96 2.01
N ARG A 221 12.33 -10.21 1.57
CA ARG A 221 12.85 -10.61 0.27
C ARG A 221 11.76 -10.41 -0.77
N ALA A 222 12.02 -9.59 -1.78
CA ALA A 222 11.15 -9.38 -2.92
C ALA A 222 11.75 -10.06 -4.16
N THR A 223 10.92 -10.75 -4.92
CA THR A 223 11.29 -11.40 -6.19
C THR A 223 10.24 -11.06 -7.23
N PHE A 224 10.67 -10.67 -8.42
CA PHE A 224 9.81 -10.22 -9.51
C PHE A 224 10.15 -10.94 -10.82
N ASP A 225 9.13 -11.26 -11.61
CA ASP A 225 9.25 -11.62 -13.02
C ASP A 225 8.17 -10.90 -13.84
N ASP A 226 7.97 -11.33 -15.08
CA ASP A 226 6.99 -10.78 -16.02
C ASP A 226 5.52 -11.11 -15.70
N ALA A 227 5.26 -12.00 -14.75
CA ALA A 227 3.93 -12.49 -14.41
C ALA A 227 3.51 -12.24 -12.96
N ALA A 228 4.46 -12.27 -12.03
CA ALA A 228 4.19 -12.23 -10.60
C ALA A 228 5.25 -11.47 -9.80
N ALA A 229 4.83 -10.99 -8.64
CA ALA A 229 5.69 -10.49 -7.59
C ALA A 229 5.51 -11.34 -6.33
N ARG A 230 6.60 -11.67 -5.64
CA ARG A 230 6.60 -12.41 -4.39
C ARG A 230 7.38 -11.66 -3.33
N PHE A 231 6.77 -11.53 -2.16
CA PHE A 231 7.37 -10.90 -0.99
C PHE A 231 7.37 -11.91 0.16
N VAL A 232 8.51 -12.11 0.78
CA VAL A 232 8.69 -13.05 1.88
C VAL A 232 9.20 -12.29 3.09
N GLY A 233 8.39 -12.23 4.14
CA GLY A 233 8.73 -11.75 5.47
C GLY A 233 9.01 -12.92 6.43
N ASP A 234 9.02 -12.64 7.73
CA ASP A 234 9.39 -13.62 8.76
C ASP A 234 8.45 -14.83 8.81
N CYS A 235 7.15 -14.59 8.87
CA CYS A 235 6.12 -15.62 9.00
C CYS A 235 5.10 -15.61 7.85
N TRP A 236 5.29 -14.80 6.84
CA TRP A 236 4.35 -14.71 5.71
C TRP A 236 5.05 -14.66 4.34
N CYS A 237 4.32 -15.12 3.36
CA CYS A 237 4.66 -15.01 1.96
C CYS A 237 3.46 -14.45 1.20
N LEU A 238 3.64 -13.31 0.55
CA LEU A 238 2.65 -12.72 -0.35
C LEU A 238 3.07 -12.97 -1.79
N THR A 239 2.18 -13.53 -2.60
CA THR A 239 2.33 -13.64 -4.06
C THR A 239 1.23 -12.82 -4.72
N ALA A 240 1.60 -11.96 -5.67
CA ALA A 240 0.67 -11.09 -6.38
C ALA A 240 0.87 -11.19 -7.88
N ARG A 241 -0.22 -11.17 -8.65
CA ARG A 241 -0.16 -10.88 -10.09
C ARG A 241 0.21 -9.43 -10.29
N ILE A 242 1.03 -9.17 -11.29
CA ILE A 242 1.38 -7.82 -11.70
C ILE A 242 0.45 -7.33 -12.82
N ILE A 243 0.44 -6.03 -13.05
CA ILE A 243 -0.17 -5.42 -14.23
C ILE A 243 0.85 -5.53 -15.36
N ALA A 244 0.47 -6.21 -16.44
CA ALA A 244 1.36 -6.50 -17.57
C ALA A 244 1.59 -5.28 -18.49
N ASP A 245 0.70 -4.27 -18.42
CA ASP A 245 0.83 -3.05 -19.23
C ASP A 245 2.05 -2.24 -18.81
N ALA A 246 2.82 -1.75 -19.80
CA ALA A 246 3.97 -0.90 -19.56
C ALA A 246 3.60 0.37 -18.81
N TYR A 247 4.29 0.65 -17.70
CA TYR A 247 4.09 1.89 -16.94
C TYR A 247 4.54 3.09 -17.77
N PRO A 248 3.76 4.20 -17.82
CA PRO A 248 4.15 5.37 -18.59
C PRO A 248 5.45 6.01 -18.09
N ASP A 249 6.19 6.64 -18.99
CA ASP A 249 7.39 7.41 -18.65
C ASP A 249 7.02 8.63 -17.80
N TRP A 250 7.12 8.47 -16.50
CA TRP A 250 6.76 9.47 -15.50
C TRP A 250 7.77 10.63 -15.41
N HIS A 251 9.01 10.44 -15.86
CA HIS A 251 10.04 11.48 -15.86
C HIS A 251 9.60 12.72 -16.64
N ARG A 252 8.82 12.54 -17.70
CA ARG A 252 8.28 13.64 -18.50
C ARG A 252 7.29 14.53 -17.75
N VAL A 253 6.73 14.06 -16.66
CA VAL A 253 5.73 14.79 -15.87
C VAL A 253 6.37 15.56 -14.72
N VAL A 254 7.51 15.10 -14.22
CA VAL A 254 8.23 15.74 -13.13
C VAL A 254 9.07 16.89 -13.68
N PRO A 255 8.79 18.16 -13.30
CA PRO A 255 9.64 19.27 -13.72
C PRO A 255 11.06 19.10 -13.17
N GLU A 256 12.06 19.12 -14.03
CA GLU A 256 13.47 19.11 -13.61
C GLU A 256 13.79 20.38 -12.81
N ARG A 257 13.26 21.51 -13.25
CA ARG A 257 13.34 22.82 -12.60
C ARG A 257 12.00 23.53 -12.70
N THR A 258 11.68 24.33 -11.71
CA THR A 258 10.57 25.28 -11.71
C THR A 258 11.15 26.69 -11.69
N ALA A 259 10.43 27.67 -12.23
CA ALA A 259 10.90 29.06 -12.25
C ALA A 259 11.09 29.60 -10.82
N HIS A 260 10.24 29.19 -9.91
CA HIS A 260 10.22 29.65 -8.53
C HIS A 260 10.07 28.49 -7.55
N GLU A 261 10.58 28.70 -6.33
CA GLU A 261 10.46 27.77 -5.22
C GLU A 261 10.07 28.51 -3.94
N ALA A 262 9.27 27.85 -3.10
CA ALA A 262 8.90 28.34 -1.79
C ALA A 262 9.10 27.24 -0.74
N ASP A 263 9.87 27.50 0.31
CA ASP A 263 9.94 26.64 1.48
C ASP A 263 8.81 26.99 2.46
N ILE A 264 7.99 25.99 2.78
CA ILE A 264 6.73 26.18 3.52
C ILE A 264 6.67 25.19 4.68
N ASN A 265 6.24 25.63 5.86
CA ASN A 265 5.96 24.74 6.97
C ASN A 265 4.78 23.80 6.60
N ARG A 266 5.04 22.50 6.62
CA ARG A 266 4.08 21.47 6.20
C ARG A 266 2.83 21.44 7.07
N ALA A 267 2.98 21.51 8.40
CA ALA A 267 1.85 21.44 9.32
C ALA A 267 0.92 22.64 9.17
N ALA A 268 1.50 23.85 9.09
CA ALA A 268 0.74 25.09 8.87
C ALA A 268 0.00 25.07 7.53
N PHE A 269 0.65 24.59 6.46
CA PHE A 269 0.03 24.46 5.14
C PHE A 269 -1.15 23.47 5.15
N LEU A 270 -0.94 22.30 5.75
CA LEU A 270 -1.99 21.26 5.86
C LEU A 270 -3.20 21.77 6.64
N GLU A 271 -2.97 22.48 7.74
CA GLU A 271 -4.03 23.07 8.54
C GLU A 271 -4.79 24.14 7.76
N ALA A 272 -4.09 25.04 7.11
CA ALA A 272 -4.69 26.14 6.34
C ALA A 272 -5.51 25.63 5.14
N ILE A 273 -4.93 24.75 4.33
CA ILE A 273 -5.64 24.19 3.18
C ILE A 273 -6.83 23.31 3.60
N GLY A 274 -6.71 22.61 4.74
CA GLY A 274 -7.80 21.83 5.33
C GLY A 274 -8.97 22.71 5.79
N ARG A 275 -8.69 23.84 6.45
CA ARG A 275 -9.70 24.82 6.85
C ARG A 275 -10.36 25.47 5.63
N ALA A 276 -9.56 25.90 4.63
CA ALA A 276 -10.09 26.49 3.41
C ALA A 276 -10.98 25.51 2.63
N ALA A 277 -10.65 24.22 2.64
CA ALA A 277 -11.44 23.18 1.99
C ALA A 277 -12.88 23.08 2.52
N LEU A 278 -13.15 23.50 3.77
CA LEU A 278 -14.50 23.49 4.34
C LEU A 278 -15.46 24.47 3.64
N ALA A 279 -14.90 25.54 3.07
CA ALA A 279 -15.67 26.52 2.31
C ALA A 279 -15.62 26.28 0.80
N ALA A 280 -14.80 25.35 0.33
CA ALA A 280 -14.74 25.01 -1.09
C ALA A 280 -15.98 24.23 -1.50
N GLY A 281 -16.56 24.59 -2.65
CA GLY A 281 -17.56 23.75 -3.32
C GLY A 281 -16.90 22.47 -3.86
N LYS A 282 -17.71 21.46 -4.16
CA LYS A 282 -17.26 20.12 -4.55
C LYS A 282 -16.25 20.13 -5.72
N ASP A 283 -16.37 21.10 -6.62
CA ASP A 283 -15.53 21.23 -7.83
C ASP A 283 -14.77 22.57 -7.91
N SER A 284 -14.90 23.45 -6.91
CA SER A 284 -14.33 24.82 -6.99
C SER A 284 -12.86 24.91 -6.55
N GLY A 285 -12.39 23.96 -5.75
CA GLY A 285 -11.02 23.97 -5.23
C GLY A 285 -10.70 25.10 -4.27
N VAL A 286 -9.42 25.21 -3.90
CA VAL A 286 -8.87 26.28 -3.06
C VAL A 286 -7.88 27.06 -3.92
N GLN A 287 -8.02 28.39 -3.92
CA GLN A 287 -7.04 29.29 -4.50
C GLN A 287 -5.91 29.48 -3.49
N VAL A 288 -4.68 29.22 -3.89
CA VAL A 288 -3.47 29.46 -3.09
C VAL A 288 -2.68 30.57 -3.75
N THR A 289 -2.33 31.58 -2.99
CA THR A 289 -1.50 32.72 -3.44
C THR A 289 -0.28 32.84 -2.54
N LEU A 290 0.89 32.78 -3.15
CA LEU A 290 2.19 32.98 -2.49
C LEU A 290 2.68 34.39 -2.82
N ALA A 291 2.90 35.20 -1.83
CA ALA A 291 3.46 36.55 -1.98
C ALA A 291 4.03 37.06 -0.65
N ASP A 292 5.05 37.90 -0.70
CA ASP A 292 5.56 38.68 0.41
C ASP A 292 5.84 37.87 1.70
N GLY A 293 6.31 36.62 1.55
CA GLY A 293 6.61 35.73 2.68
C GLY A 293 5.40 35.03 3.29
N CYS A 294 4.23 35.15 2.68
CA CYS A 294 2.98 34.55 3.15
C CYS A 294 2.39 33.59 2.12
N ALA A 295 1.52 32.67 2.57
CA ALA A 295 0.62 31.93 1.73
C ALA A 295 -0.83 32.22 2.12
N ALA A 296 -1.62 32.72 1.19
CA ALA A 296 -3.04 32.99 1.35
C ALA A 296 -3.86 31.88 0.67
N PHE A 297 -4.87 31.39 1.39
CA PHE A 297 -5.79 30.35 0.92
C PHE A 297 -7.19 30.91 0.88
N THR A 298 -7.79 30.96 -0.30
CA THR A 298 -9.17 31.45 -0.44
C THR A 298 -10.05 30.37 -1.07
N ALA A 299 -11.23 30.20 -0.54
CA ALA A 299 -12.23 29.29 -1.08
C ALA A 299 -13.62 29.91 -0.93
N ARG A 300 -14.48 29.71 -1.92
CA ARG A 300 -15.85 30.24 -1.93
C ARG A 300 -16.80 29.26 -2.61
N ASN A 301 -18.00 29.17 -2.06
CA ASN A 301 -19.16 28.59 -2.72
C ASN A 301 -20.36 29.54 -2.57
N GLU A 302 -21.55 29.14 -2.96
CA GLU A 302 -22.76 29.97 -2.88
C GLU A 302 -23.11 30.43 -1.44
N PHE A 303 -22.69 29.65 -0.43
CA PHE A 303 -23.14 29.88 0.97
C PHE A 303 -21.98 30.23 1.90
N THR A 304 -20.75 29.91 1.55
CA THR A 304 -19.58 30.02 2.45
C THR A 304 -18.35 30.57 1.76
N SER A 305 -17.53 31.29 2.51
CA SER A 305 -16.19 31.70 2.10
C SER A 305 -15.19 31.47 3.22
N ALA A 306 -13.92 31.26 2.87
CA ALA A 306 -12.81 31.21 3.78
C ALA A 306 -11.64 32.00 3.19
N ASP A 307 -11.01 32.82 4.03
CA ASP A 307 -9.79 33.56 3.73
C ASP A 307 -8.81 33.28 4.89
N ILE A 308 -7.72 32.57 4.60
CA ILE A 308 -6.74 32.11 5.59
C ILE A 308 -5.35 32.52 5.11
N VAL A 309 -4.53 33.04 6.00
CA VAL A 309 -3.14 33.42 5.71
C VAL A 309 -2.23 32.71 6.70
N ILE A 310 -1.13 32.17 6.20
CA ILE A 310 0.00 31.69 7.00
C ILE A 310 1.25 32.48 6.65
N ASP A 311 2.02 32.83 7.66
CA ASP A 311 3.29 33.55 7.54
C ASP A 311 4.47 32.57 7.46
N GLY A 312 5.65 33.08 7.15
CA GLY A 312 6.90 32.34 7.20
C GLY A 312 7.17 31.47 5.98
N CYS A 313 6.49 31.72 4.86
CA CYS A 313 6.81 31.12 3.58
C CYS A 313 8.06 31.80 3.01
N LYS A 314 9.15 31.04 2.85
CA LYS A 314 10.37 31.59 2.23
C LYS A 314 10.26 31.44 0.71
N VAL A 315 9.75 32.46 0.06
CA VAL A 315 9.68 32.53 -1.41
C VAL A 315 10.96 33.19 -1.91
N ALA A 316 11.63 32.57 -2.86
CA ALA A 316 12.86 33.10 -3.45
C ALA A 316 12.56 34.39 -4.23
N ASP A 317 13.40 35.41 -4.05
CA ASP A 317 13.50 36.63 -4.87
C ASP A 317 12.19 37.41 -5.13
N GLY A 318 11.25 37.41 -4.16
CA GLY A 318 9.99 38.16 -4.27
C GLY A 318 9.02 37.61 -5.33
N ALA A 319 9.24 36.36 -5.75
CA ALA A 319 8.34 35.66 -6.68
C ALA A 319 6.91 35.58 -6.12
N LYS A 320 5.94 35.67 -7.00
CA LYS A 320 4.51 35.54 -6.68
C LYS A 320 3.92 34.37 -7.43
N GLY A 321 3.19 33.52 -6.75
CA GLY A 321 2.49 32.39 -7.33
C GLY A 321 1.01 32.43 -7.00
N SER A 322 0.15 32.10 -7.96
CA SER A 322 -1.30 32.03 -7.76
C SER A 322 -1.89 30.87 -8.54
N PHE A 323 -2.40 29.88 -7.83
CA PHE A 323 -2.90 28.64 -8.45
C PHE A 323 -4.11 28.09 -7.71
N ARG A 324 -5.06 27.55 -8.45
CA ARG A 324 -6.23 26.87 -7.89
C ARG A 324 -5.98 25.37 -7.83
N VAL A 325 -6.18 24.76 -6.66
CA VAL A 325 -5.85 23.35 -6.44
C VAL A 325 -6.99 22.57 -5.80
N ASN A 326 -6.99 21.25 -6.03
CA ASN A 326 -7.79 20.35 -5.23
C ASN A 326 -7.09 20.14 -3.87
N PRO A 327 -7.69 20.57 -2.75
CA PRO A 327 -7.06 20.52 -1.43
C PRO A 327 -6.73 19.07 -1.01
N LYS A 328 -7.55 18.09 -1.40
CA LYS A 328 -7.35 16.69 -1.07
C LYS A 328 -6.03 16.15 -1.63
N LEU A 329 -5.63 16.57 -2.84
CA LEU A 329 -4.37 16.12 -3.44
C LEU A 329 -3.16 16.56 -2.63
N PHE A 330 -3.17 17.80 -2.12
CA PHE A 330 -2.13 18.30 -1.23
C PHE A 330 -2.14 17.61 0.13
N GLN A 331 -3.33 17.41 0.72
CA GLN A 331 -3.47 16.73 2.01
C GLN A 331 -2.92 15.31 1.96
N GLU A 332 -3.23 14.55 0.91
CA GLU A 332 -2.74 13.18 0.75
C GLU A 332 -1.24 13.14 0.47
N ALA A 333 -0.71 14.02 -0.37
CA ALA A 333 0.72 14.09 -0.68
C ALA A 333 1.54 14.50 0.54
N LEU A 334 1.22 15.63 1.16
CA LEU A 334 1.94 16.14 2.33
C LEU A 334 1.69 15.30 3.58
N GLY A 335 0.53 14.64 3.70
CA GLY A 335 0.24 13.68 4.76
C GLY A 335 1.08 12.40 4.69
N SER A 336 1.65 12.08 3.53
CA SER A 336 2.47 10.88 3.33
C SER A 336 3.92 11.04 3.76
N ILE A 337 4.39 12.26 4.01
CA ILE A 337 5.78 12.59 4.40
C ILE A 337 5.84 13.09 5.85
N GLY A 338 6.98 12.87 6.48
CA GLY A 338 7.21 13.24 7.89
C GLY A 338 8.09 14.47 8.11
N CYS A 339 8.49 15.19 7.04
CA CYS A 339 9.33 16.38 7.16
C CYS A 339 8.55 17.59 7.69
N ASP A 340 9.21 18.52 8.41
CA ASP A 340 8.58 19.73 8.95
C ASP A 340 8.35 20.79 7.88
N THR A 341 9.23 20.84 6.88
CA THR A 341 9.19 21.81 5.77
C THR A 341 9.18 21.07 4.46
N PHE A 342 8.43 21.55 3.49
CA PHE A 342 8.49 21.10 2.11
C PHE A 342 8.74 22.29 1.18
N ARG A 343 9.32 21.97 0.03
CA ARG A 343 9.56 22.93 -1.05
C ARG A 343 8.49 22.79 -2.11
N LEU A 344 7.80 23.87 -2.41
CA LEU A 344 6.83 23.99 -3.47
C LEU A 344 7.45 24.69 -4.68
N GLY A 345 7.65 23.96 -5.75
CA GLY A 345 8.08 24.51 -7.03
C GLY A 345 6.87 24.88 -7.89
N PHE A 346 6.92 26.05 -8.53
CA PHE A 346 5.87 26.57 -9.41
C PHE A 346 6.45 27.47 -10.50
N ASP A 347 5.66 27.72 -11.54
CA ASP A 347 6.00 28.58 -12.67
C ASP A 347 5.05 29.77 -12.77
N ASP A 348 5.43 30.81 -13.54
CA ASP A 348 4.60 32.00 -13.78
C ASP A 348 3.34 31.68 -14.61
N GLU A 349 3.41 30.63 -15.42
CA GLU A 349 2.32 30.22 -16.30
C GLU A 349 1.26 29.42 -15.52
N ALA A 350 0.03 29.88 -15.55
CA ALA A 350 -1.09 29.20 -14.92
C ALA A 350 -1.32 27.80 -15.54
N GLY A 351 -1.59 26.80 -14.71
CA GLY A 351 -1.86 25.44 -15.14
C GLY A 351 -0.63 24.55 -15.30
N LYS A 352 0.57 25.05 -15.10
CA LYS A 352 1.79 24.23 -15.03
C LYS A 352 1.80 23.36 -13.80
N PRO A 353 2.47 22.19 -13.85
CA PRO A 353 2.59 21.29 -12.71
C PRO A 353 3.25 21.96 -11.50
N LEU A 354 2.70 21.70 -10.32
CA LEU A 354 3.30 22.08 -9.04
C LEU A 354 4.15 20.92 -8.52
N ALA A 355 5.42 21.18 -8.21
CA ALA A 355 6.33 20.16 -7.70
C ALA A 355 6.50 20.30 -6.18
N LEU A 356 6.21 19.24 -5.44
CA LEU A 356 6.44 19.15 -4.00
C LEU A 356 7.69 18.29 -3.77
N ARG A 357 8.66 18.83 -3.04
CA ARG A 357 9.91 18.17 -2.68
C ARG A 357 10.19 18.35 -1.18
N CYS A 358 11.05 17.52 -0.63
CA CYS A 358 11.59 17.68 0.72
C CYS A 358 13.02 17.12 0.75
N ASP A 359 13.67 17.13 1.90
CA ASP A 359 15.04 16.62 2.07
C ASP A 359 15.17 15.09 1.89
N LEU A 360 14.06 14.41 1.68
CA LEU A 360 14.02 12.99 1.32
C LEU A 360 14.06 12.84 -0.21
N PRO A 361 14.55 11.72 -0.75
CA PRO A 361 14.48 11.41 -2.19
C PRO A 361 13.02 11.05 -2.58
N TRP A 362 12.16 12.04 -2.45
CA TRP A 362 10.73 11.99 -2.74
C TRP A 362 10.31 13.24 -3.52
N VAL A 363 9.45 13.04 -4.48
CA VAL A 363 8.80 14.10 -5.24
C VAL A 363 7.33 13.77 -5.45
N SER A 364 6.47 14.76 -5.32
CA SER A 364 5.08 14.67 -5.79
C SER A 364 4.78 15.83 -6.73
N VAL A 365 4.04 15.53 -7.78
CA VAL A 365 3.57 16.53 -8.74
C VAL A 365 2.06 16.62 -8.63
N ILE A 366 1.53 17.84 -8.58
CA ILE A 366 0.08 18.09 -8.53
C ILE A 366 -0.28 19.05 -9.66
N MET A 367 -1.29 18.66 -10.48
CA MET A 367 -1.83 19.52 -11.50
C MET A 367 -2.83 20.49 -10.89
N PRO A 368 -2.65 21.80 -11.04
CA PRO A 368 -3.65 22.77 -10.64
C PRO A 368 -4.88 22.69 -11.56
N TYR A 369 -6.00 23.25 -11.11
CA TYR A 369 -7.15 23.43 -11.99
C TYR A 369 -6.81 24.41 -13.10
N ARG A 370 -7.28 24.12 -14.32
CA ARG A 370 -7.20 25.10 -15.41
C ARG A 370 -8.07 26.30 -15.03
N VAL A 371 -7.52 27.48 -15.10
CA VAL A 371 -8.29 28.73 -15.03
C VAL A 371 -8.84 28.89 -16.45
N GLU A 372 -10.15 28.73 -16.62
CA GLU A 372 -10.82 29.20 -17.82
C GLU A 372 -10.71 30.72 -17.82
N GLY A 373 -9.98 31.27 -18.80
CA GLY A 373 -9.81 32.69 -19.02
C GLY A 373 -11.08 33.37 -19.49
#